data_46b171c9783f4cc06e7dde2a61a7b5b2
#
_entry.id   46b171c9783f4cc06e7dde2a61a7b5b2
#
_cell.length_a   1.000
_cell.length_b   1.000
_cell.length_c   1.000
_cell.angle_alpha   90.00
_cell.angle_beta   90.00
_cell.angle_gamma   90.00
#
_symmetry.space_group_name_H-M   'P 1'
#
loop_
_entity.id
_entity.type
_entity.pdbx_description
1 polymer ?
#
loop_
_entity_poly.entity_id
_entity_poly.type
_entity_poly.pdbx_seq_one_letter_code
_entity_poly.pdbx_strand_id
1 'polypeptide(L)'
;MKSHIFGGYNHRDYANKLAASASDNHISMENGTIDSHGGSVSMIAGDMENAGSGSSTMTNNTITISGGSINAAEDGSTGGDINIAGAYSDSSGASSNEVNISRGTIGTASGVISISGAAAYSGDASGNSVTITGGTIGSTEGVDPENPSSIVGALSVLGKATDNHVSISGANLIGAIEIYGGESGAGSTGNSVTLAGDASGNIYGGLTMGSGAASGNTINLESGHISSSQIIAGYTVSGEASDNTVNITGGVLNGTAALYGGYGTSSTGNTLNVYSKGNTVGELGYFQKIYIAPEAELTIGSADAEGAEKQAVLLSKMARLLMQKAL
;
A
#
# COMPACT_ATOMS: atom_id res chain seq x y z
N MET A 1 -0.30 -14.88 24.05
CA MET A 1 0.90 -14.16 24.53
C MET A 1 1.27 -13.14 23.45
N LYS A 2 1.75 -11.95 23.81
CA LYS A 2 2.20 -10.97 22.80
C LYS A 2 3.72 -10.91 22.84
N SER A 3 4.36 -10.98 21.68
CA SER A 3 5.82 -10.85 21.55
C SER A 3 6.14 -9.49 20.93
N HIS A 4 6.91 -8.67 21.62
CA HIS A 4 7.32 -7.35 21.13
C HIS A 4 8.83 -7.30 20.93
N ILE A 5 9.26 -6.77 19.78
CA ILE A 5 10.67 -6.53 19.43
C ILE A 5 10.80 -5.06 19.07
N PHE A 6 11.57 -4.33 19.85
CA PHE A 6 11.84 -2.91 19.62
C PHE A 6 13.31 -2.68 19.31
N GLY A 7 13.62 -1.89 18.28
CA GLY A 7 14.95 -1.36 18.03
C GLY A 7 15.30 -0.23 19.01
N GLY A 8 14.37 0.71 19.15
CA GLY A 8 14.43 1.80 20.14
C GLY A 8 13.03 2.11 20.65
N TYR A 9 12.89 2.16 21.96
CA TYR A 9 11.62 2.46 22.63
C TYR A 9 11.78 3.70 23.50
N ASN A 10 10.90 4.66 23.35
CA ASN A 10 10.87 5.87 24.17
C ASN A 10 9.48 6.04 24.78
N HIS A 11 9.36 5.64 26.05
CA HIS A 11 8.16 5.87 26.84
C HIS A 11 8.31 7.15 27.66
N ARG A 12 7.32 8.01 27.59
CA ARG A 12 7.33 9.28 28.31
C ARG A 12 6.29 9.32 29.40
N ASP A 13 6.72 9.70 30.59
CA ASP A 13 5.83 10.07 31.66
C ASP A 13 5.23 11.48 31.39
N TYR A 14 3.92 11.65 31.55
CA TYR A 14 3.17 12.88 31.26
C TYR A 14 3.70 14.16 31.93
N ALA A 15 4.62 14.02 32.90
CA ALA A 15 5.12 15.12 33.71
C ALA A 15 6.27 15.92 33.05
N ASN A 16 7.00 15.38 32.09
CA ASN A 16 8.17 16.03 31.47
C ASN A 16 8.02 16.25 29.97
N LYS A 17 7.69 17.46 29.58
CA LYS A 17 7.46 17.91 28.19
C LYS A 17 8.74 18.12 27.35
N LEU A 18 9.77 17.31 27.48
CA LEU A 18 10.96 17.42 26.63
C LEU A 18 10.76 16.65 25.31
N ALA A 19 11.26 17.15 24.18
CA ALA A 19 11.21 16.45 22.91
C ALA A 19 11.92 15.09 23.04
N ALA A 20 11.25 14.02 22.63
CA ALA A 20 11.82 12.69 22.58
C ALA A 20 11.95 12.26 21.12
N SER A 21 12.95 11.49 20.77
CA SER A 21 13.08 10.88 19.46
C SER A 21 13.46 9.41 19.60
N ALA A 22 12.89 8.55 18.74
CA ALA A 22 13.33 7.18 18.55
C ALA A 22 13.78 7.06 17.09
N SER A 23 15.01 7.48 16.81
CA SER A 23 15.56 7.58 15.48
C SER A 23 16.84 6.77 15.33
N ASP A 24 17.19 6.44 14.07
CA ASP A 24 18.39 5.72 13.69
C ASP A 24 18.48 4.30 14.31
N ASN A 25 17.33 3.68 14.58
CA ASN A 25 17.27 2.33 15.10
C ASN A 25 17.21 1.30 13.95
N HIS A 26 17.83 0.16 14.18
CA HIS A 26 17.88 -0.90 13.20
C HIS A 26 17.52 -2.26 13.83
N ILE A 27 16.58 -2.97 13.21
CA ILE A 27 16.28 -4.38 13.49
C ILE A 27 16.66 -5.20 12.26
N SER A 28 17.45 -6.25 12.46
CA SER A 28 17.83 -7.20 11.40
C SER A 28 17.42 -8.61 11.77
N MET A 29 16.76 -9.30 10.83
CA MET A 29 16.45 -10.73 10.90
C MET A 29 16.99 -11.41 9.66
N GLU A 30 18.07 -12.21 9.80
CA GLU A 30 18.69 -12.93 8.69
C GLU A 30 18.17 -14.36 8.58
N ASN A 31 17.99 -15.01 9.73
CA ASN A 31 17.51 -16.39 9.87
C ASN A 31 16.84 -16.56 11.25
N GLY A 32 16.26 -17.74 11.46
CA GLY A 32 15.63 -18.09 12.72
C GLY A 32 14.11 -18.02 12.64
N THR A 33 13.47 -18.29 13.76
CA THR A 33 12.01 -18.32 13.85
C THR A 33 11.54 -17.47 15.02
N ILE A 34 10.59 -16.61 14.78
CA ILE A 34 9.77 -15.95 15.80
C ILE A 34 8.42 -16.64 15.73
N ASP A 35 8.12 -17.44 16.74
CA ASP A 35 6.86 -18.17 16.86
C ASP A 35 6.14 -17.73 18.14
N SER A 36 4.96 -17.17 17.99
CA SER A 36 4.16 -16.66 19.10
C SER A 36 3.11 -17.65 19.61
N HIS A 37 3.03 -18.85 19.03
CA HIS A 37 2.04 -19.87 19.39
C HIS A 37 0.62 -19.29 19.47
N GLY A 38 0.14 -18.67 18.39
CA GLY A 38 -1.19 -18.07 18.31
C GLY A 38 -1.32 -16.69 18.95
N GLY A 39 -0.27 -16.16 19.57
CA GLY A 39 -0.25 -14.77 20.03
C GLY A 39 0.17 -13.81 18.91
N SER A 40 -0.02 -12.50 19.13
CA SER A 40 0.42 -11.48 18.16
C SER A 40 1.94 -11.24 18.25
N VAL A 41 2.54 -10.90 17.11
CA VAL A 41 3.94 -10.46 16.99
C VAL A 41 3.96 -8.97 16.61
N SER A 42 4.75 -8.18 17.32
CA SER A 42 5.01 -6.78 16.94
C SER A 42 6.51 -6.54 16.85
N MET A 43 6.96 -6.05 15.68
CA MET A 43 8.35 -5.69 15.41
C MET A 43 8.38 -4.22 14.96
N ILE A 44 8.94 -3.34 15.79
CA ILE A 44 8.96 -1.89 15.59
C ILE A 44 10.38 -1.36 15.78
N ALA A 45 10.97 -0.74 14.75
CA ALA A 45 12.33 -0.25 14.86
C ALA A 45 12.40 1.03 15.73
N GLY A 46 11.53 1.99 15.51
CA GLY A 46 11.40 3.17 16.38
C GLY A 46 10.00 3.25 16.98
N ASP A 47 9.88 3.22 18.30
CA ASP A 47 8.58 3.32 18.97
C ASP A 47 8.57 4.51 19.93
N MET A 48 7.53 5.32 19.85
CA MET A 48 7.34 6.49 20.69
C MET A 48 5.90 6.58 21.18
N GLU A 49 5.68 6.10 22.38
CA GLU A 49 4.42 6.27 23.10
C GLU A 49 4.40 7.57 23.91
N ASN A 50 3.26 8.24 23.93
CA ASN A 50 3.01 9.42 24.78
C ASN A 50 4.00 10.59 24.60
N ALA A 51 4.54 10.81 23.41
CA ALA A 51 5.26 12.03 23.11
C ALA A 51 4.30 13.22 23.25
N GLY A 52 4.52 14.11 24.23
CA GLY A 52 3.71 15.33 24.33
C GLY A 52 3.81 16.15 23.04
N SER A 53 2.96 17.14 22.84
CA SER A 53 2.82 18.02 21.66
C SER A 53 4.08 18.83 21.27
N GLY A 54 5.27 18.27 21.45
CA GLY A 54 6.54 18.83 20.99
C GLY A 54 6.91 18.32 19.61
N SER A 55 7.77 19.04 18.90
CA SER A 55 8.29 18.71 17.57
C SER A 55 9.25 17.50 17.58
N SER A 56 8.81 16.38 18.11
CA SER A 56 9.55 15.12 18.03
C SER A 56 9.27 14.48 16.69
N THR A 57 10.29 13.95 16.05
CA THR A 57 10.15 13.17 14.81
C THR A 57 10.84 11.84 14.99
N MET A 58 10.30 10.81 14.38
CA MET A 58 10.97 9.52 14.27
C MET A 58 11.52 9.38 12.88
N THR A 59 12.83 9.25 12.79
CA THR A 59 13.51 9.26 11.50
C THR A 59 14.51 8.13 11.36
N ASN A 60 14.68 7.66 10.12
CA ASN A 60 15.73 6.71 9.74
C ASN A 60 15.71 5.39 10.51
N ASN A 61 14.54 4.96 10.97
CA ASN A 61 14.42 3.64 11.58
C ASN A 61 14.26 2.58 10.48
N THR A 62 14.94 1.46 10.62
CA THR A 62 14.98 0.44 9.57
C THR A 62 14.73 -0.94 10.13
N ILE A 63 13.87 -1.71 9.45
CA ILE A 63 13.74 -3.16 9.64
C ILE A 63 14.24 -3.85 8.37
N THR A 64 15.13 -4.82 8.54
CA THR A 64 15.62 -5.66 7.45
C THR A 64 15.35 -7.12 7.75
N ILE A 65 14.55 -7.78 6.89
CA ILE A 65 14.27 -9.22 6.96
C ILE A 65 14.84 -9.86 5.70
N SER A 66 15.94 -10.56 5.84
CA SER A 66 16.64 -11.25 4.75
C SER A 66 16.50 -12.77 4.79
N GLY A 67 15.72 -13.30 5.73
CA GLY A 67 15.42 -14.72 5.87
C GLY A 67 14.68 -15.04 7.16
N GLY A 68 14.48 -16.33 7.42
CA GLY A 68 13.78 -16.80 8.61
C GLY A 68 12.25 -16.85 8.49
N SER A 69 11.59 -17.01 9.62
CA SER A 69 10.13 -17.13 9.70
C SER A 69 9.57 -16.34 10.85
N ILE A 70 8.54 -15.57 10.60
CA ILE A 70 7.69 -14.94 11.62
C ILE A 70 6.34 -15.62 11.53
N ASN A 71 5.97 -16.35 12.57
CA ASN A 71 4.77 -17.16 12.61
C ASN A 71 3.91 -16.81 13.82
N ALA A 72 2.67 -16.44 13.58
CA ALA A 72 1.66 -16.20 14.60
C ALA A 72 0.54 -17.26 14.57
N ALA A 73 0.71 -18.32 13.78
CA ALA A 73 -0.23 -19.44 13.74
C ALA A 73 0.08 -20.44 14.86
N GLU A 74 -0.97 -21.02 15.44
CA GLU A 74 -0.88 -22.19 16.32
C GLU A 74 -1.75 -23.30 15.74
N ASP A 75 -1.35 -24.56 15.89
CA ASP A 75 -2.15 -25.71 15.46
C ASP A 75 -3.56 -25.67 16.08
N GLY A 76 -4.55 -25.37 15.24
CA GLY A 76 -5.97 -25.39 15.64
C GLY A 76 -6.51 -24.11 16.31
N SER A 77 -5.75 -23.02 16.32
CA SER A 77 -6.24 -21.71 16.80
C SER A 77 -6.33 -20.68 15.67
N THR A 78 -7.16 -19.66 15.88
CA THR A 78 -7.08 -18.41 15.12
C THR A 78 -5.74 -17.78 15.41
N GLY A 79 -4.84 -17.66 14.42
CA GLY A 79 -3.53 -17.06 14.60
C GLY A 79 -3.60 -15.63 15.10
N GLY A 80 -2.57 -15.17 15.80
CA GLY A 80 -2.43 -13.78 16.22
C GLY A 80 -2.02 -12.87 15.07
N ASP A 81 -2.14 -11.56 15.28
CA ASP A 81 -1.76 -10.56 14.29
C ASP A 81 -0.23 -10.38 14.22
N ILE A 82 0.26 -10.00 13.07
CA ILE A 82 1.65 -9.62 12.86
C ILE A 82 1.71 -8.14 12.47
N ASN A 83 2.40 -7.33 13.28
CA ASN A 83 2.65 -5.93 12.97
C ASN A 83 4.16 -5.69 12.80
N ILE A 84 4.56 -5.17 11.64
CA ILE A 84 5.95 -4.80 11.32
C ILE A 84 5.96 -3.34 10.90
N ALA A 85 6.59 -2.47 11.68
CA ALA A 85 6.62 -1.05 11.42
C ALA A 85 8.03 -0.47 11.56
N GLY A 86 8.51 0.25 10.56
CA GLY A 86 9.76 0.99 10.65
C GLY A 86 9.72 2.01 11.78
N ALA A 87 8.58 2.68 11.96
CA ALA A 87 8.33 3.56 13.10
C ALA A 87 6.86 3.52 13.53
N TYR A 88 6.62 3.72 14.84
CA TYR A 88 5.30 3.91 15.42
C TYR A 88 5.27 5.14 16.34
N SER A 89 4.27 6.00 16.20
CA SER A 89 4.13 7.18 17.06
C SER A 89 2.68 7.55 17.35
N ASP A 90 2.36 7.81 18.61
CA ASP A 90 1.05 8.32 19.02
C ASP A 90 0.83 9.81 18.71
N SER A 91 1.87 10.63 18.76
CA SER A 91 1.72 12.09 18.75
C SER A 91 2.75 12.86 17.93
N SER A 92 3.66 12.15 17.28
CA SER A 92 4.77 12.75 16.51
C SER A 92 4.71 12.36 15.05
N GLY A 93 5.41 13.13 14.20
CA GLY A 93 5.62 12.76 12.82
C GLY A 93 6.60 11.60 12.67
N ALA A 94 6.54 10.91 11.54
CA ALA A 94 7.45 9.83 11.19
C ALA A 94 7.98 10.03 9.76
N SER A 95 9.30 10.07 9.57
CA SER A 95 9.86 10.32 8.25
C SER A 95 11.07 9.45 7.94
N SER A 96 11.22 9.08 6.67
CA SER A 96 12.37 8.32 6.18
C SER A 96 12.61 7.00 6.93
N ASN A 97 11.55 6.33 7.35
CA ASN A 97 11.65 5.02 7.98
C ASN A 97 11.42 3.94 6.92
N GLU A 98 12.05 2.78 7.10
CA GLU A 98 12.11 1.75 6.08
C GLU A 98 11.81 0.36 6.64
N VAL A 99 11.05 -0.45 5.86
CA VAL A 99 10.93 -1.89 6.04
C VAL A 99 11.39 -2.58 4.76
N ASN A 100 12.46 -3.38 4.87
CA ASN A 100 13.06 -4.10 3.75
C ASN A 100 12.93 -5.60 3.97
N ILE A 101 12.21 -6.30 3.08
CA ILE A 101 12.00 -7.76 3.13
C ILE A 101 12.50 -8.36 1.83
N SER A 102 13.55 -9.17 1.90
CA SER A 102 14.12 -9.80 0.70
C SER A 102 13.88 -11.30 0.63
N ARG A 103 13.60 -11.94 1.76
CA ARG A 103 13.33 -13.40 1.88
C ARG A 103 12.58 -13.67 3.17
N GLY A 104 12.20 -14.95 3.35
CA GLY A 104 11.59 -15.45 4.57
C GLY A 104 10.09 -15.65 4.44
N THR A 105 9.47 -16.06 5.51
CA THR A 105 8.02 -16.28 5.60
C THR A 105 7.45 -15.43 6.72
N ILE A 106 6.44 -14.64 6.41
CA ILE A 106 5.66 -13.87 7.38
C ILE A 106 4.23 -14.37 7.25
N GLY A 107 3.78 -15.12 8.23
CA GLY A 107 2.53 -15.87 8.12
C GLY A 107 1.75 -15.97 9.41
N THR A 108 0.44 -16.06 9.27
CA THR A 108 -0.51 -16.37 10.33
C THR A 108 -1.59 -17.28 9.78
N ALA A 109 -2.38 -17.95 10.64
CA ALA A 109 -3.51 -18.76 10.18
C ALA A 109 -4.63 -17.85 9.67
N SER A 110 -5.20 -17.01 10.53
CA SER A 110 -6.31 -16.11 10.18
C SER A 110 -6.17 -14.69 10.77
N GLY A 111 -5.03 -14.38 11.40
CA GLY A 111 -4.75 -13.04 11.91
C GLY A 111 -4.40 -12.06 10.80
N VAL A 112 -4.37 -10.79 11.16
CA VAL A 112 -4.02 -9.68 10.25
C VAL A 112 -2.50 -9.50 10.19
N ILE A 113 -1.98 -9.31 8.99
CA ILE A 113 -0.59 -8.89 8.78
C ILE A 113 -0.59 -7.42 8.36
N SER A 114 0.04 -6.58 9.16
CA SER A 114 0.25 -5.17 8.87
C SER A 114 1.74 -4.89 8.73
N ILE A 115 2.16 -4.42 7.54
CA ILE A 115 3.55 -4.03 7.27
C ILE A 115 3.55 -2.57 6.85
N SER A 116 4.24 -1.71 7.59
CA SER A 116 4.28 -0.28 7.30
C SER A 116 5.69 0.31 7.41
N GLY A 117 6.03 1.22 6.50
CA GLY A 117 7.24 2.04 6.64
C GLY A 117 7.16 2.89 7.91
N ALA A 118 5.98 3.46 8.19
CA ALA A 118 5.69 4.12 9.46
C ALA A 118 4.19 4.14 9.76
N ALA A 119 3.85 4.24 11.05
CA ALA A 119 2.50 4.50 11.54
C ALA A 119 2.52 5.66 12.55
N ALA A 120 1.84 6.76 12.22
CA ALA A 120 1.69 7.93 13.09
C ALA A 120 0.22 8.15 13.43
N TYR A 121 -0.13 8.32 14.71
CA TYR A 121 -1.51 8.58 15.07
C TYR A 121 -1.91 10.03 14.78
N SER A 122 -1.15 11.01 15.26
CA SER A 122 -1.52 12.44 15.10
C SER A 122 -0.52 13.27 14.28
N GLY A 123 0.69 12.79 14.04
CA GLY A 123 1.69 13.48 13.23
C GLY A 123 1.66 13.10 11.76
N ASP A 124 2.32 13.90 10.93
CA ASP A 124 2.47 13.60 9.51
C ASP A 124 3.47 12.45 9.29
N ALA A 125 3.24 11.64 8.26
CA ALA A 125 4.13 10.56 7.86
C ALA A 125 4.66 10.82 6.44
N SER A 126 5.99 11.00 6.31
CA SER A 126 6.58 11.42 5.03
C SER A 126 7.84 10.67 4.63
N GLY A 127 7.97 10.33 3.34
CA GLY A 127 9.17 9.70 2.79
C GLY A 127 9.49 8.33 3.39
N ASN A 128 8.49 7.63 3.93
CA ASN A 128 8.68 6.29 4.48
C ASN A 128 8.51 5.24 3.38
N SER A 129 9.12 4.07 3.55
CA SER A 129 9.07 3.04 2.52
C SER A 129 8.92 1.61 3.05
N VAL A 130 8.24 0.80 2.23
CA VAL A 130 8.24 -0.66 2.34
C VAL A 130 8.76 -1.23 1.02
N THR A 131 9.86 -1.98 1.09
CA THR A 131 10.46 -2.65 -0.07
C THR A 131 10.47 -4.15 0.15
N ILE A 132 9.77 -4.90 -0.71
CA ILE A 132 9.69 -6.35 -0.65
C ILE A 132 10.22 -6.92 -1.97
N THR A 133 11.37 -7.59 -1.93
CA THR A 133 12.00 -8.15 -3.13
C THR A 133 11.94 -9.68 -3.19
N GLY A 134 11.26 -10.29 -2.23
CA GLY A 134 11.04 -11.74 -2.17
C GLY A 134 10.41 -12.17 -0.86
N GLY A 135 10.27 -13.48 -0.68
CA GLY A 135 9.64 -14.08 0.49
C GLY A 135 8.16 -14.42 0.27
N THR A 136 7.54 -14.94 1.32
CA THR A 136 6.12 -15.30 1.34
C THR A 136 5.44 -14.54 2.47
N ILE A 137 4.35 -13.83 2.16
CA ILE A 137 3.61 -13.02 3.11
C ILE A 137 2.12 -13.34 2.96
N GLY A 138 1.45 -13.66 4.05
CA GLY A 138 0.01 -13.83 4.04
C GLY A 138 -0.55 -14.78 5.06
N SER A 139 -1.88 -14.85 5.10
CA SER A 139 -2.67 -15.72 5.97
C SER A 139 -3.15 -16.94 5.19
N THR A 140 -3.08 -18.13 5.80
CA THR A 140 -3.41 -19.40 5.11
C THR A 140 -4.90 -19.76 5.17
N GLU A 141 -5.66 -19.23 6.12
CA GLU A 141 -7.07 -19.58 6.38
C GLU A 141 -8.07 -18.45 6.12
N GLY A 142 -7.67 -17.45 5.37
CA GLY A 142 -8.52 -16.31 5.04
C GLY A 142 -8.63 -15.28 6.17
N VAL A 143 -8.49 -14.04 5.80
CA VAL A 143 -8.61 -12.88 6.69
C VAL A 143 -10.06 -12.43 6.69
N ASP A 144 -10.51 -11.84 7.79
CA ASP A 144 -11.79 -11.16 7.86
C ASP A 144 -11.84 -10.06 6.77
N PRO A 145 -12.83 -10.10 5.87
CA PRO A 145 -12.94 -9.06 4.82
C PRO A 145 -13.12 -7.65 5.37
N GLU A 146 -13.59 -7.50 6.62
CA GLU A 146 -13.74 -6.21 7.29
C GLU A 146 -12.43 -5.72 7.92
N ASN A 147 -11.43 -6.61 8.06
CA ASN A 147 -10.10 -6.27 8.59
C ASN A 147 -9.00 -6.98 7.79
N PRO A 148 -8.74 -6.55 6.55
CA PRO A 148 -7.77 -7.20 5.67
C PRO A 148 -6.33 -6.98 6.13
N SER A 149 -5.45 -7.89 5.75
CA SER A 149 -4.00 -7.66 5.84
C SER A 149 -3.57 -6.51 4.93
N SER A 150 -2.53 -5.77 5.30
CA SER A 150 -2.10 -4.59 4.55
C SER A 150 -0.59 -4.40 4.47
N ILE A 151 -0.14 -3.78 3.37
CA ILE A 151 1.21 -3.26 3.16
C ILE A 151 1.09 -1.78 2.84
N VAL A 152 1.67 -0.92 3.68
CA VAL A 152 1.45 0.54 3.64
C VAL A 152 2.79 1.26 3.65
N GLY A 153 3.04 2.15 2.71
CA GLY A 153 4.23 3.02 2.73
C GLY A 153 4.28 3.83 4.03
N ALA A 154 3.18 4.50 4.37
CA ALA A 154 2.92 5.00 5.72
C ALA A 154 1.45 5.23 6.00
N LEU A 155 1.07 5.06 7.26
CA LEU A 155 -0.22 5.42 7.84
C LEU A 155 -0.08 6.66 8.71
N SER A 156 -0.97 7.65 8.52
CA SER A 156 -1.13 8.77 9.43
C SER A 156 -2.62 8.97 9.77
N VAL A 157 -3.04 8.62 10.97
CA VAL A 157 -4.48 8.58 11.30
C VAL A 157 -5.13 9.96 11.29
N LEU A 158 -4.47 10.99 11.84
CA LEU A 158 -4.99 12.36 11.89
C LEU A 158 -4.17 13.36 11.08
N GLY A 159 -2.94 13.03 10.71
CA GLY A 159 -2.04 13.85 9.90
C GLY A 159 -2.07 13.48 8.42
N LYS A 160 -1.07 13.93 7.69
CA LYS A 160 -0.88 13.68 6.26
C LYS A 160 0.07 12.52 6.00
N ALA A 161 -0.14 11.82 4.88
CA ALA A 161 0.81 10.87 4.32
C ALA A 161 1.38 11.43 3.01
N THR A 162 2.69 11.74 3.00
CA THR A 162 3.31 12.44 1.88
C THR A 162 4.57 11.72 1.40
N ASP A 163 4.70 11.54 0.08
CA ASP A 163 5.88 10.97 -0.57
C ASP A 163 6.31 9.60 0.00
N ASN A 164 5.34 8.79 0.46
CA ASN A 164 5.63 7.44 0.94
C ASN A 164 5.59 6.43 -0.22
N HIS A 165 6.30 5.32 -0.06
CA HIS A 165 6.53 4.39 -1.15
C HIS A 165 6.36 2.94 -0.74
N VAL A 166 5.64 2.15 -1.57
CA VAL A 166 5.62 0.69 -1.51
C VAL A 166 6.18 0.13 -2.81
N SER A 167 7.17 -0.74 -2.70
CA SER A 167 7.73 -1.48 -3.84
C SER A 167 7.72 -2.98 -3.54
N ILE A 168 7.01 -3.76 -4.36
CA ILE A 168 6.90 -5.20 -4.21
C ILE A 168 7.36 -5.88 -5.51
N SER A 169 8.38 -6.75 -5.40
CA SER A 169 8.87 -7.55 -6.52
C SER A 169 9.28 -8.94 -6.05
N GLY A 170 8.91 -9.98 -6.78
CA GLY A 170 9.32 -11.36 -6.48
C GLY A 170 8.78 -11.94 -5.16
N ALA A 171 7.86 -11.28 -4.51
CA ALA A 171 7.17 -11.78 -3.33
C ALA A 171 6.00 -12.68 -3.71
N ASN A 172 5.73 -13.70 -2.89
CA ASN A 172 4.52 -14.50 -2.95
C ASN A 172 3.53 -13.97 -1.90
N LEU A 173 2.53 -13.24 -2.35
CA LEU A 173 1.45 -12.73 -1.51
C LEU A 173 0.32 -13.76 -1.43
N ILE A 174 -0.01 -14.23 -0.23
CA ILE A 174 -1.07 -15.21 0.00
C ILE A 174 -2.31 -14.51 0.54
N GLY A 175 -3.43 -14.71 -0.16
CA GLY A 175 -4.70 -14.06 0.19
C GLY A 175 -4.79 -12.61 -0.33
N ALA A 176 -5.90 -11.95 -0.01
CA ALA A 176 -6.11 -10.57 -0.37
C ALA A 176 -5.38 -9.65 0.62
N ILE A 177 -4.27 -9.06 0.18
CA ILE A 177 -3.51 -8.08 0.96
C ILE A 177 -3.72 -6.72 0.31
N GLU A 178 -4.23 -5.77 1.05
CA GLU A 178 -4.40 -4.39 0.58
C GLU A 178 -3.06 -3.66 0.53
N ILE A 179 -2.85 -2.86 -0.51
CA ILE A 179 -1.57 -2.17 -0.74
C ILE A 179 -1.85 -0.67 -0.86
N TYR A 180 -1.19 0.12 0.00
CA TYR A 180 -1.33 1.57 0.02
C TYR A 180 0.04 2.25 -0.10
N GLY A 181 0.20 3.14 -1.05
CA GLY A 181 1.38 4.03 -1.09
C GLY A 181 1.44 4.90 0.16
N GLY A 182 0.28 5.50 0.52
CA GLY A 182 0.10 6.23 1.78
C GLY A 182 -1.37 6.28 2.17
N GLU A 183 -1.64 6.14 3.46
CA GLU A 183 -2.98 6.24 4.06
C GLU A 183 -3.02 7.36 5.09
N SER A 184 -4.09 8.20 5.07
CA SER A 184 -4.14 9.36 5.95
C SER A 184 -5.55 9.80 6.32
N GLY A 185 -5.65 10.53 7.44
CA GLY A 185 -6.87 11.26 7.80
C GLY A 185 -6.95 12.66 7.19
N ALA A 186 -5.80 13.33 6.93
CA ALA A 186 -5.77 14.74 6.55
C ALA A 186 -5.32 15.04 5.11
N GLY A 187 -4.83 14.04 4.38
CA GLY A 187 -4.43 14.18 2.97
C GLY A 187 -3.28 13.26 2.57
N SER A 188 -3.39 12.67 1.39
CA SER A 188 -2.45 11.67 0.85
C SER A 188 -1.86 12.19 -0.45
N THR A 189 -0.58 12.59 -0.44
CA THR A 189 0.02 13.31 -1.56
C THR A 189 1.38 12.72 -1.98
N GLY A 190 1.59 12.56 -3.29
CA GLY A 190 2.88 12.13 -3.84
C GLY A 190 3.27 10.69 -3.49
N ASN A 191 2.36 9.90 -2.93
CA ASN A 191 2.67 8.53 -2.55
C ASN A 191 2.70 7.60 -3.77
N SER A 192 3.39 6.47 -3.64
CA SER A 192 3.50 5.55 -4.77
C SER A 192 3.47 4.08 -4.38
N VAL A 193 2.90 3.28 -5.28
CA VAL A 193 2.96 1.83 -5.26
C VAL A 193 3.60 1.36 -6.56
N THR A 194 4.64 0.53 -6.46
CA THR A 194 5.24 -0.19 -7.58
C THR A 194 5.10 -1.68 -7.34
N LEU A 195 4.45 -2.39 -8.26
CA LEU A 195 4.17 -3.82 -8.15
C LEU A 195 4.71 -4.58 -9.36
N ALA A 196 5.61 -5.51 -9.10
CA ALA A 196 6.14 -6.48 -10.05
C ALA A 196 5.91 -7.91 -9.51
N GLY A 197 4.66 -8.37 -9.57
CA GLY A 197 4.21 -9.65 -9.04
C GLY A 197 2.69 -9.76 -9.00
N ASP A 198 2.19 -10.90 -8.55
CA ASP A 198 0.76 -11.14 -8.45
C ASP A 198 0.16 -10.46 -7.22
N ALA A 199 -1.05 -9.93 -7.34
CA ALA A 199 -1.81 -9.36 -6.23
C ALA A 199 -3.33 -9.53 -6.43
N SER A 200 -4.05 -9.69 -5.32
CA SER A 200 -5.51 -9.85 -5.31
C SER A 200 -6.24 -8.89 -4.35
N GLY A 201 -5.57 -8.23 -3.44
CA GLY A 201 -6.14 -7.17 -2.59
C GLY A 201 -6.32 -5.85 -3.33
N ASN A 202 -7.00 -4.90 -2.72
CA ASN A 202 -7.16 -3.57 -3.28
C ASN A 202 -5.83 -2.80 -3.31
N ILE A 203 -5.65 -1.94 -4.30
CA ILE A 203 -4.41 -1.15 -4.47
C ILE A 203 -4.77 0.33 -4.52
N TYR A 204 -4.18 1.11 -3.61
CA TYR A 204 -4.35 2.55 -3.55
C TYR A 204 -2.99 3.25 -3.64
N GLY A 205 -2.86 4.20 -4.58
CA GLY A 205 -1.67 5.07 -4.60
C GLY A 205 -1.62 5.96 -3.36
N GLY A 206 -2.76 6.59 -3.04
CA GLY A 206 -2.98 7.34 -1.82
C GLY A 206 -4.44 7.29 -1.38
N LEU A 207 -4.66 7.03 -0.10
CA LEU A 207 -5.98 6.98 0.53
C LEU A 207 -6.12 8.07 1.59
N THR A 208 -7.19 8.87 1.50
CA THR A 208 -7.54 9.89 2.50
C THR A 208 -8.91 9.60 3.08
N MET A 209 -8.99 9.30 4.36
CA MET A 209 -10.24 8.97 5.06
C MET A 209 -11.04 10.21 5.49
N GLY A 210 -10.43 11.38 5.45
CA GLY A 210 -11.07 12.65 5.80
C GLY A 210 -11.39 13.53 4.59
N SER A 211 -11.35 14.85 4.78
CA SER A 211 -11.63 15.86 3.76
C SER A 211 -10.38 16.39 3.04
N GLY A 212 -9.20 15.88 3.35
CA GLY A 212 -7.98 16.25 2.67
C GLY A 212 -7.91 15.72 1.23
N ALA A 213 -7.03 16.30 0.44
CA ALA A 213 -6.83 15.86 -0.94
C ALA A 213 -6.10 14.52 -1.04
N ALA A 214 -6.37 13.77 -2.12
CA ALA A 214 -5.56 12.63 -2.56
C ALA A 214 -4.96 12.99 -3.92
N SER A 215 -3.72 13.53 -3.94
CA SER A 215 -3.17 14.13 -5.16
C SER A 215 -1.74 13.73 -5.47
N GLY A 216 -1.43 13.67 -6.79
CA GLY A 216 -0.09 13.35 -7.27
C GLY A 216 0.37 11.92 -6.93
N ASN A 217 -0.53 11.03 -6.54
CA ASN A 217 -0.19 9.66 -6.20
C ASN A 217 -0.01 8.81 -7.46
N THR A 218 0.84 7.79 -7.38
CA THR A 218 1.19 6.97 -8.55
C THR A 218 1.09 5.47 -8.23
N ILE A 219 0.51 4.71 -9.16
CA ILE A 219 0.54 3.25 -9.16
C ILE A 219 1.26 2.78 -10.43
N ASN A 220 2.32 1.99 -10.26
CA ASN A 220 3.06 1.33 -11.33
C ASN A 220 2.84 -0.18 -11.26
N LEU A 221 2.24 -0.76 -12.29
CA LEU A 221 2.04 -2.19 -12.45
C LEU A 221 3.02 -2.71 -13.50
N GLU A 222 4.14 -3.28 -13.06
CA GLU A 222 5.27 -3.61 -13.91
C GLU A 222 5.25 -5.05 -14.43
N SER A 223 4.71 -5.99 -13.65
CA SER A 223 4.53 -7.38 -14.07
C SER A 223 3.54 -8.10 -13.13
N GLY A 224 3.18 -9.35 -13.49
CA GLY A 224 2.29 -10.21 -12.70
C GLY A 224 0.81 -10.10 -13.08
N HIS A 225 -0.01 -10.93 -12.44
CA HIS A 225 -1.46 -10.94 -12.61
C HIS A 225 -2.13 -10.21 -11.46
N ILE A 226 -2.88 -9.20 -11.79
CA ILE A 226 -3.56 -8.34 -10.81
C ILE A 226 -5.05 -8.62 -10.91
N SER A 227 -5.62 -9.26 -9.88
CA SER A 227 -7.04 -9.61 -9.78
C SER A 227 -7.76 -8.81 -8.68
N SER A 228 -7.29 -7.61 -8.39
CA SER A 228 -7.81 -6.72 -7.35
C SER A 228 -9.26 -6.32 -7.62
N SER A 229 -10.07 -6.19 -6.57
CA SER A 229 -11.41 -5.63 -6.70
C SER A 229 -11.35 -4.15 -7.11
N GLN A 230 -10.42 -3.39 -6.53
CA GLN A 230 -10.25 -1.97 -6.85
C GLN A 230 -8.77 -1.59 -6.97
N ILE A 231 -8.48 -0.76 -7.97
CA ILE A 231 -7.20 -0.08 -8.14
C ILE A 231 -7.52 1.40 -8.29
N ILE A 232 -7.13 2.21 -7.32
CA ILE A 232 -7.46 3.64 -7.25
C ILE A 232 -6.20 4.45 -6.97
N ALA A 233 -5.76 5.29 -7.93
CA ALA A 233 -4.54 6.04 -7.75
C ALA A 233 -4.65 7.09 -6.64
N GLY A 234 -5.81 7.75 -6.49
CA GLY A 234 -6.08 8.65 -5.38
C GLY A 234 -7.51 8.51 -4.88
N TYR A 235 -7.70 8.16 -3.62
CA TYR A 235 -9.01 8.07 -2.99
C TYR A 235 -9.14 9.07 -1.85
N THR A 236 -10.24 9.80 -1.81
CA THR A 236 -10.62 10.64 -0.67
C THR A 236 -12.12 10.60 -0.43
N VAL A 237 -12.53 10.54 0.84
CA VAL A 237 -13.95 10.48 1.20
C VAL A 237 -14.69 11.77 0.81
N SER A 238 -14.08 12.93 1.04
CA SER A 238 -14.75 14.22 0.82
C SER A 238 -13.83 15.33 0.30
N GLY A 239 -12.61 15.00 -0.11
CA GLY A 239 -11.65 15.94 -0.71
C GLY A 239 -11.61 15.89 -2.23
N GLU A 240 -10.59 16.53 -2.80
CA GLU A 240 -10.25 16.47 -4.22
C GLU A 240 -9.27 15.32 -4.50
N ALA A 241 -9.50 14.56 -5.57
CA ALA A 241 -8.58 13.54 -6.07
C ALA A 241 -7.99 14.00 -7.42
N SER A 242 -6.76 14.54 -7.41
CA SER A 242 -6.19 15.19 -8.59
C SER A 242 -4.77 14.77 -8.92
N ASP A 243 -4.45 14.85 -10.22
CA ASP A 243 -3.12 14.63 -10.77
C ASP A 243 -2.51 13.24 -10.43
N ASN A 244 -3.36 12.27 -10.14
CA ASN A 244 -2.94 10.91 -9.85
C ASN A 244 -2.67 10.13 -11.14
N THR A 245 -1.79 9.13 -11.08
CA THR A 245 -1.36 8.39 -12.27
C THR A 245 -1.41 6.88 -12.02
N VAL A 246 -1.93 6.14 -13.00
CA VAL A 246 -1.75 4.68 -13.11
C VAL A 246 -0.93 4.38 -14.34
N ASN A 247 0.15 3.62 -14.19
CA ASN A 247 0.98 3.10 -15.26
C ASN A 247 0.89 1.57 -15.28
N ILE A 248 0.47 0.99 -16.41
CA ILE A 248 0.44 -0.46 -16.64
C ILE A 248 1.49 -0.77 -17.70
N THR A 249 2.72 -1.09 -17.25
CA THR A 249 3.87 -1.26 -18.13
C THR A 249 4.13 -2.72 -18.52
N GLY A 250 3.78 -3.68 -17.66
CA GLY A 250 3.95 -5.09 -17.92
C GLY A 250 3.01 -5.98 -17.11
N GLY A 251 2.34 -5.46 -16.07
CA GLY A 251 1.29 -6.15 -15.34
C GLY A 251 0.06 -6.42 -16.22
N VAL A 252 -0.67 -7.48 -15.92
CA VAL A 252 -1.90 -7.86 -16.61
C VAL A 252 -3.05 -7.78 -15.62
N LEU A 253 -4.00 -6.89 -15.88
CA LEU A 253 -5.24 -6.82 -15.13
C LEU A 253 -6.18 -7.93 -15.60
N ASN A 254 -6.54 -8.83 -14.70
CA ASN A 254 -7.42 -9.94 -14.99
C ASN A 254 -8.51 -10.05 -13.92
N GLY A 255 -9.70 -9.57 -14.25
CA GLY A 255 -10.83 -9.57 -13.30
C GLY A 255 -10.83 -8.42 -12.30
N THR A 256 -10.05 -7.37 -12.51
CA THR A 256 -10.15 -6.13 -11.73
C THR A 256 -11.52 -5.51 -11.91
N ALA A 257 -12.30 -5.35 -10.82
CA ALA A 257 -13.65 -4.83 -10.90
C ALA A 257 -13.67 -3.34 -11.25
N ALA A 258 -12.78 -2.52 -10.65
CA ALA A 258 -12.73 -1.08 -10.90
C ALA A 258 -11.29 -0.55 -10.99
N LEU A 259 -11.03 0.29 -12.00
CA LEU A 259 -9.78 1.02 -12.19
C LEU A 259 -10.08 2.52 -12.25
N TYR A 260 -9.67 3.26 -11.23
CA TYR A 260 -9.97 4.68 -11.09
C TYR A 260 -8.69 5.53 -10.96
N GLY A 261 -8.68 6.66 -11.69
CA GLY A 261 -7.62 7.66 -11.57
C GLY A 261 -7.68 8.42 -10.25
N GLY A 262 -8.91 8.78 -9.85
CA GLY A 262 -9.14 9.48 -8.59
C GLY A 262 -10.60 9.41 -8.18
N TYR A 263 -10.88 9.16 -6.91
CA TYR A 263 -12.22 9.11 -6.36
C TYR A 263 -12.36 10.11 -5.21
N GLY A 264 -13.27 11.06 -5.33
CA GLY A 264 -13.49 12.12 -4.36
C GLY A 264 -14.66 13.02 -4.76
N THR A 265 -14.83 14.16 -4.10
CA THR A 265 -15.86 15.15 -4.44
C THR A 265 -15.59 15.84 -5.77
N SER A 266 -14.33 15.94 -6.15
CA SER A 266 -13.89 16.33 -7.50
C SER A 266 -12.71 15.47 -7.93
N SER A 267 -12.56 15.29 -9.25
CA SER A 267 -11.51 14.46 -9.84
C SER A 267 -10.97 15.16 -11.08
N THR A 268 -9.69 15.59 -11.03
CA THR A 268 -9.07 16.39 -12.08
C THR A 268 -7.64 15.94 -12.38
N GLY A 269 -7.20 16.08 -13.64
CA GLY A 269 -5.80 15.84 -14.03
C GLY A 269 -5.32 14.40 -14.00
N ASN A 270 -6.13 13.43 -13.60
CA ASN A 270 -5.72 12.05 -13.44
C ASN A 270 -5.40 11.37 -14.77
N THR A 271 -4.36 10.55 -14.79
CA THR A 271 -3.79 9.96 -16.00
C THR A 271 -3.72 8.43 -15.91
N LEU A 272 -4.09 7.75 -17.00
CA LEU A 272 -3.85 6.31 -17.22
C LEU A 272 -2.91 6.13 -18.39
N ASN A 273 -1.84 5.36 -18.20
CA ASN A 273 -0.93 4.95 -19.25
C ASN A 273 -0.90 3.42 -19.34
N VAL A 274 -1.23 2.85 -20.51
CA VAL A 274 -1.26 1.40 -20.75
C VAL A 274 -0.25 1.05 -21.82
N TYR A 275 0.70 0.18 -21.47
CA TYR A 275 1.76 -0.30 -22.37
C TYR A 275 1.73 -1.83 -22.57
N SER A 276 0.98 -2.58 -21.75
CA SER A 276 0.85 -4.04 -21.84
C SER A 276 -0.44 -4.49 -22.52
N LYS A 277 -0.47 -5.76 -22.91
CA LYS A 277 -1.63 -6.42 -23.53
C LYS A 277 -2.45 -7.21 -22.52
N GLY A 278 -3.69 -7.55 -22.89
CA GLY A 278 -4.54 -8.48 -22.17
C GLY A 278 -5.18 -7.91 -20.90
N ASN A 279 -5.22 -6.58 -20.76
CA ASN A 279 -5.82 -5.94 -19.60
C ASN A 279 -7.35 -5.93 -19.74
N THR A 280 -8.04 -6.40 -18.69
CA THR A 280 -9.50 -6.38 -18.59
C THR A 280 -9.92 -5.79 -17.24
N VAL A 281 -10.82 -4.80 -17.28
CA VAL A 281 -11.41 -4.16 -16.10
C VAL A 281 -12.93 -4.11 -16.22
N GLY A 282 -13.64 -4.27 -15.12
CA GLY A 282 -15.10 -4.16 -15.09
C GLY A 282 -15.55 -2.72 -15.32
N GLU A 283 -14.92 -1.78 -14.64
CA GLU A 283 -15.22 -0.35 -14.71
C GLU A 283 -13.94 0.47 -14.83
N LEU A 284 -13.98 1.52 -15.65
CA LEU A 284 -12.91 2.49 -15.81
C LEU A 284 -13.47 3.89 -15.54
N GLY A 285 -12.87 4.63 -14.60
CA GLY A 285 -13.40 5.95 -14.23
C GLY A 285 -12.38 6.96 -13.73
N TYR A 286 -12.82 8.23 -13.74
CA TYR A 286 -12.11 9.36 -13.13
C TYR A 286 -10.71 9.65 -13.71
N PHE A 287 -10.45 9.28 -14.97
CA PHE A 287 -9.27 9.69 -15.73
C PHE A 287 -9.63 10.82 -16.70
N GLN A 288 -8.85 11.88 -16.73
CA GLN A 288 -8.97 12.96 -17.71
C GLN A 288 -8.01 12.78 -18.89
N LYS A 289 -6.97 11.97 -18.70
CA LYS A 289 -6.02 11.60 -19.75
C LYS A 289 -5.85 10.08 -19.77
N ILE A 290 -6.00 9.48 -20.96
CA ILE A 290 -5.78 8.04 -21.17
C ILE A 290 -4.84 7.89 -22.38
N TYR A 291 -3.69 7.26 -22.14
CA TYR A 291 -2.77 6.87 -23.20
C TYR A 291 -2.71 5.34 -23.27
N ILE A 292 -2.96 4.81 -24.47
CA ILE A 292 -2.81 3.38 -24.76
C ILE A 292 -1.77 3.27 -25.88
N ALA A 293 -0.65 2.61 -25.58
CA ALA A 293 0.43 2.41 -26.54
C ALA A 293 -0.07 1.60 -27.77
N PRO A 294 0.55 1.73 -28.95
CA PRO A 294 0.05 1.10 -30.18
C PRO A 294 -0.17 -0.41 -30.11
N GLU A 295 0.62 -1.11 -29.31
CA GLU A 295 0.54 -2.56 -29.13
C GLU A 295 -0.16 -2.98 -27.81
N ALA A 296 -0.60 -2.01 -26.99
CA ALA A 296 -1.27 -2.27 -25.73
C ALA A 296 -2.77 -2.52 -25.93
N GLU A 297 -3.38 -3.21 -24.95
CA GLU A 297 -4.80 -3.56 -24.98
C GLU A 297 -5.43 -3.30 -23.60
N LEU A 298 -6.60 -2.66 -23.60
CA LEU A 298 -7.45 -2.48 -22.43
C LEU A 298 -8.90 -2.76 -22.83
N THR A 299 -9.49 -3.78 -22.21
CA THR A 299 -10.90 -4.14 -22.34
C THR A 299 -11.68 -3.66 -21.13
N ILE A 300 -12.83 -3.03 -21.34
CA ILE A 300 -13.72 -2.53 -20.28
C ILE A 300 -15.02 -3.33 -20.34
N GLY A 301 -15.44 -3.85 -19.20
CA GLY A 301 -16.61 -4.72 -19.05
C GLY A 301 -16.24 -6.19 -18.90
N SER A 302 -17.19 -7.02 -18.44
CA SER A 302 -16.94 -8.46 -18.34
C SER A 302 -16.91 -9.08 -19.75
N ALA A 303 -16.02 -10.05 -19.96
CA ALA A 303 -15.90 -10.77 -21.23
C ALA A 303 -17.21 -11.47 -21.66
N ASP A 304 -18.17 -11.62 -20.75
CA ASP A 304 -19.44 -12.31 -20.96
C ASP A 304 -20.64 -11.37 -21.21
N ALA A 305 -20.44 -10.06 -21.23
CA ALA A 305 -21.51 -9.10 -21.51
C ALA A 305 -21.61 -8.84 -23.03
N GLU A 306 -22.72 -9.21 -23.66
CA GLU A 306 -23.01 -8.94 -25.11
C GLU A 306 -22.83 -7.47 -25.55
N GLY A 307 -22.57 -6.55 -24.64
CA GLY A 307 -22.29 -5.14 -24.87
C GLY A 307 -20.81 -4.73 -24.85
N ALA A 308 -19.90 -5.56 -24.29
CA ALA A 308 -18.50 -5.21 -24.06
C ALA A 308 -17.69 -5.07 -25.36
N GLU A 309 -17.96 -5.89 -26.36
CA GLU A 309 -17.31 -5.79 -27.68
C GLU A 309 -17.52 -4.43 -28.36
N LYS A 310 -18.66 -3.77 -28.10
CA LYS A 310 -18.97 -2.48 -28.73
C LYS A 310 -18.23 -1.31 -28.11
N GLN A 311 -17.90 -1.34 -26.82
CA GLN A 311 -17.18 -0.25 -26.13
C GLN A 311 -15.65 -0.33 -26.36
N ALA A 312 -15.06 -1.51 -26.31
CA ALA A 312 -13.64 -1.71 -26.59
C ALA A 312 -13.28 -1.31 -28.05
N VAL A 313 -14.14 -1.66 -29.00
CA VAL A 313 -14.01 -1.26 -30.41
C VAL A 313 -14.18 0.26 -30.58
N LEU A 314 -14.98 0.92 -29.75
CA LEU A 314 -15.19 2.38 -29.83
C LEU A 314 -13.95 3.16 -29.37
N LEU A 315 -13.29 2.74 -28.29
CA LEU A 315 -12.07 3.38 -27.78
C LEU A 315 -10.89 3.20 -28.76
N SER A 316 -10.69 2.02 -29.31
CA SER A 316 -9.65 1.79 -30.33
C SER A 316 -9.92 2.55 -31.64
N LYS A 317 -11.18 2.70 -32.06
CA LYS A 317 -11.57 3.50 -33.22
C LYS A 317 -11.45 4.99 -32.95
N MET A 318 -11.79 5.49 -31.77
CA MET A 318 -11.61 6.90 -31.43
C MET A 318 -10.13 7.29 -31.33
N ALA A 319 -9.27 6.44 -30.78
CA ALA A 319 -7.83 6.66 -30.79
C ALA A 319 -7.27 6.69 -32.22
N ARG A 320 -7.69 5.79 -33.12
CA ARG A 320 -7.30 5.81 -34.50
C ARG A 320 -7.84 7.03 -35.27
N LEU A 321 -9.06 7.47 -34.97
CA LEU A 321 -9.67 8.66 -35.63
C LEU A 321 -9.01 9.97 -35.19
N LEU A 322 -8.58 10.06 -33.93
CA LEU A 322 -7.83 11.20 -33.40
C LEU A 322 -6.40 11.25 -33.97
N MET A 323 -5.74 10.11 -34.17
CA MET A 323 -4.44 10.05 -34.84
C MET A 323 -4.52 10.40 -36.34
N GLN A 324 -5.58 10.02 -37.05
CA GLN A 324 -5.76 10.39 -38.46
C GLN A 324 -6.10 11.88 -38.71
N LYS A 325 -6.57 12.60 -37.66
CA LYS A 325 -6.82 14.06 -37.76
C LYS A 325 -5.61 14.90 -37.31
N ALA A 326 -4.56 14.29 -36.77
CA ALA A 326 -3.33 14.95 -36.31
C ALA A 326 -2.18 14.85 -37.37
N LEU A 327 -2.38 14.16 -38.48
CA LEU A 327 -1.53 14.12 -39.69
C LEU A 327 -2.19 14.92 -40.81
#